data_30f1543550bb82a34ad899b7d12bc723
#
_entry.id   30f1543550bb82a34ad899b7d12bc723
#
_cell.length_a   1.000
_cell.length_b   1.000
_cell.length_c   1.000
_cell.angle_alpha   90.00
_cell.angle_beta   90.00
_cell.angle_gamma   90.00
#
_symmetry.space_group_name_H-M   'P 1'
#
loop_
_entity.id
_entity.type
_entity.pdbx_description
1 polymer ?
#
loop_
_entity_poly.entity_id
_entity_poly.type
_entity_poly.pdbx_seq_one_letter_code
_entity_poly.pdbx_strand_id
1 'polypeptide(L)'
;MARRIEVRAPSRIDLAGGWTDVPIYCSKKSGEVVNIAINQYVRSEMVIDDDRRLSVSYSTDMPTGSGLGTSGAMNVGFITTIMSAGQNAISTAELAYQFEALLGNQGGRQDQWASALGGINHLTFVDESVTCETITPSNEFCRWLENNLLLFNSHITHVSGDLHKSVWRRFEVGDEEITKGLDMIRDAGLLMARGLKTESKSDVIDAMNLNSAGVDTLGRELHQPFREELSKLTEQNKVSAWKAMGAGGGGVVGLIISSEHLRDEIIDQFNVKGWTNIPWKIDIDGVTRQEFNL
;
A
#
# COMPACT_ATOMS: atom_id res chain seq x y z
N MET A 1 -35.56 10.34 -13.28
CA MET A 1 -35.27 8.91 -13.02
C MET A 1 -34.14 8.85 -12.03
N ALA A 2 -34.41 8.19 -10.93
CA ALA A 2 -33.38 7.98 -9.92
C ALA A 2 -32.29 7.02 -10.44
N ARG A 3 -31.06 7.21 -9.98
CA ARG A 3 -29.91 6.38 -10.38
C ARG A 3 -29.10 5.98 -9.16
N ARG A 4 -28.52 4.78 -9.20
CA ARG A 4 -27.56 4.31 -8.22
C ARG A 4 -26.27 3.91 -8.94
N ILE A 5 -25.13 4.38 -8.42
CA ILE A 5 -23.80 4.05 -8.92
C ILE A 5 -23.07 3.36 -7.77
N GLU A 6 -22.64 2.14 -8.00
CA GLU A 6 -21.83 1.36 -7.06
C GLU A 6 -20.41 1.24 -7.59
N VAL A 7 -19.45 1.52 -6.74
CA VAL A 7 -18.02 1.44 -7.05
C VAL A 7 -17.32 0.58 -6.00
N ARG A 8 -16.43 -0.27 -6.45
CA ARG A 8 -15.54 -1.07 -5.63
C ARG A 8 -14.09 -0.74 -5.99
N ALA A 9 -13.33 -0.24 -5.03
CA ALA A 9 -11.94 0.17 -5.17
C ALA A 9 -11.06 -0.66 -4.22
N PRO A 10 -10.06 -1.43 -4.73
CA PRO A 10 -9.21 -2.26 -3.91
C PRO A 10 -8.22 -1.42 -3.08
N SER A 11 -7.92 -1.90 -1.87
CA SER A 11 -6.77 -1.46 -1.08
C SER A 11 -5.47 -2.07 -1.64
N ARG A 12 -4.32 -1.72 -1.07
CA ARG A 12 -3.02 -2.17 -1.59
C ARG A 12 -2.06 -2.63 -0.49
N ILE A 13 -1.19 -3.55 -0.83
CA ILE A 13 0.05 -3.84 -0.12
C ILE A 13 1.17 -3.00 -0.76
N ASP A 14 1.93 -2.27 0.04
CA ASP A 14 3.22 -1.68 -0.35
C ASP A 14 4.31 -2.74 -0.13
N LEU A 15 4.79 -3.38 -1.19
CA LEU A 15 5.82 -4.41 -1.09
C LEU A 15 7.19 -3.82 -0.80
N ALA A 16 7.55 -2.73 -1.48
CA ALA A 16 8.78 -1.99 -1.27
C ALA A 16 8.72 -0.62 -1.97
N GLY A 17 9.51 0.32 -1.48
CA GLY A 17 9.71 1.62 -2.12
C GLY A 17 8.83 2.74 -1.57
N GLY A 18 7.78 2.46 -0.81
CA GLY A 18 6.94 3.48 -0.18
C GLY A 18 7.79 4.45 0.65
N TRP A 19 7.40 5.70 0.77
CA TRP A 19 8.11 6.94 1.10
C TRP A 19 8.72 7.63 -0.13
N THR A 20 9.19 6.92 -1.15
CA THR A 20 9.89 7.54 -2.29
C THR A 20 8.95 8.08 -3.36
N ASP A 21 7.65 7.86 -3.22
CA ASP A 21 6.57 8.38 -4.06
C ASP A 21 6.03 9.76 -3.62
N VAL A 22 6.65 10.36 -2.58
CA VAL A 22 6.25 11.67 -2.07
C VAL A 22 6.93 12.79 -2.87
N PRO A 23 6.21 13.87 -3.26
CA PRO A 23 6.74 14.93 -4.10
C PRO A 23 8.07 15.53 -3.62
N ILE A 24 8.25 15.67 -2.31
CA ILE A 24 9.47 16.22 -1.71
C ILE A 24 10.73 15.38 -2.02
N TYR A 25 10.58 14.07 -2.23
CA TYR A 25 11.64 13.18 -2.67
C TYR A 25 11.74 13.16 -4.21
N CYS A 26 10.61 12.98 -4.90
CA CYS A 26 10.55 12.83 -6.36
C CYS A 26 11.06 14.05 -7.13
N SER A 27 11.00 15.25 -6.52
CA SER A 27 11.57 16.49 -7.09
C SER A 27 13.10 16.55 -7.09
N LYS A 28 13.75 15.66 -6.34
CA LYS A 28 15.22 15.62 -6.23
C LYS A 28 15.82 14.33 -6.78
N LYS A 29 15.09 13.24 -6.69
CA LYS A 29 15.52 11.88 -7.08
C LYS A 29 14.34 11.09 -7.61
N SER A 30 14.56 10.09 -8.46
CA SER A 30 13.48 9.18 -8.85
C SER A 30 13.01 8.36 -7.66
N GLY A 31 11.69 8.24 -7.48
CA GLY A 31 11.06 7.31 -6.56
C GLY A 31 10.71 6.01 -7.26
N GLU A 32 10.78 4.89 -6.52
CA GLU A 32 10.51 3.57 -7.08
C GLU A 32 9.67 2.76 -6.09
N VAL A 33 8.45 2.41 -6.48
CA VAL A 33 7.52 1.70 -5.60
C VAL A 33 6.97 0.46 -6.30
N VAL A 34 6.91 -0.64 -5.57
CA VAL A 34 6.18 -1.83 -6.00
C VAL A 34 5.03 -2.10 -5.05
N ASN A 35 3.82 -2.14 -5.60
CA ASN A 35 2.61 -2.43 -4.83
C ASN A 35 1.75 -3.52 -5.47
N ILE A 36 0.85 -4.08 -4.68
CA ILE A 36 -0.16 -5.05 -5.10
C ILE A 36 -1.53 -4.57 -4.68
N ALA A 37 -2.46 -4.45 -5.62
CA ALA A 37 -3.87 -4.29 -5.29
C ALA A 37 -4.44 -5.61 -4.72
N ILE A 38 -5.24 -5.53 -3.68
CA ILE A 38 -5.74 -6.70 -2.96
C ILE A 38 -7.26 -6.66 -2.80
N ASN A 39 -7.86 -7.83 -2.62
CA ASN A 39 -9.31 -8.02 -2.44
C ASN A 39 -9.83 -7.56 -1.06
N GLN A 40 -9.30 -6.44 -0.58
CA GLN A 40 -9.82 -5.67 0.56
C GLN A 40 -10.30 -4.33 0.01
N TYR A 41 -11.59 -4.06 0.07
CA TYR A 41 -12.19 -2.99 -0.72
C TYR A 41 -12.73 -1.84 0.11
N VAL A 42 -12.66 -0.68 -0.50
CA VAL A 42 -13.60 0.42 -0.23
C VAL A 42 -14.74 0.31 -1.24
N ARG A 43 -15.97 0.35 -0.75
CA ARG A 43 -17.16 0.41 -1.57
C ARG A 43 -17.79 1.78 -1.41
N SER A 44 -18.06 2.43 -2.54
CA SER A 44 -18.74 3.71 -2.58
C SER A 44 -20.06 3.53 -3.30
N GLU A 45 -21.12 4.10 -2.74
CA GLU A 45 -22.43 4.15 -3.37
C GLU A 45 -22.87 5.60 -3.53
N MET A 46 -23.24 5.99 -4.73
CA MET A 46 -23.87 7.27 -5.00
C MET A 46 -25.30 7.05 -5.47
N VAL A 47 -26.25 7.71 -4.80
CA VAL A 47 -27.66 7.72 -5.20
C VAL A 47 -28.05 9.12 -5.62
N ILE A 48 -28.67 9.22 -6.80
CA ILE A 48 -29.32 10.43 -7.29
C ILE A 48 -30.82 10.12 -7.33
N ASP A 49 -31.60 10.79 -6.49
CA ASP A 49 -33.05 10.60 -6.42
C ASP A 49 -33.80 11.35 -7.54
N ASP A 50 -35.11 11.18 -7.62
CA ASP A 50 -35.97 11.86 -8.62
C ASP A 50 -35.98 13.37 -8.43
N ASP A 51 -35.74 13.90 -7.23
CA ASP A 51 -35.60 15.31 -6.93
C ASP A 51 -34.18 15.85 -7.26
N ARG A 52 -33.31 15.02 -7.85
CA ARG A 52 -31.89 15.31 -8.14
C ARG A 52 -31.04 15.57 -6.91
N ARG A 53 -31.43 15.09 -5.75
CA ARG A 53 -30.58 15.12 -4.57
C ARG A 53 -29.57 14.00 -4.68
N LEU A 54 -28.35 14.31 -4.27
CA LEU A 54 -27.21 13.40 -4.32
C LEU A 54 -26.80 12.99 -2.91
N SER A 55 -26.67 11.69 -2.69
CA SER A 55 -26.07 11.13 -1.48
C SER A 55 -24.91 10.20 -1.85
N VAL A 56 -23.84 10.23 -1.06
CA VAL A 56 -22.68 9.32 -1.20
C VAL A 56 -22.45 8.63 0.13
N SER A 57 -22.34 7.33 0.10
CA SER A 57 -22.03 6.50 1.26
C SER A 57 -20.82 5.61 0.99
N TYR A 58 -20.11 5.22 2.05
CA TYR A 58 -18.93 4.37 2.00
C TYR A 58 -19.04 3.23 2.99
N SER A 59 -18.49 2.08 2.61
CA SER A 59 -18.14 0.99 3.52
C SER A 59 -16.74 0.48 3.18
N THR A 60 -16.02 -0.02 4.16
CA THR A 60 -14.66 -0.52 3.98
C THR A 60 -14.47 -1.86 4.66
N ASP A 61 -13.72 -2.76 4.01
CA ASP A 61 -13.31 -4.03 4.63
C ASP A 61 -12.22 -3.79 5.67
N MET A 62 -11.43 -2.71 5.48
CA MET A 62 -10.32 -2.34 6.36
C MET A 62 -10.50 -0.92 6.91
N PRO A 63 -10.19 -0.67 8.18
CA PRO A 63 -10.29 0.67 8.75
C PRO A 63 -9.32 1.64 8.05
N THR A 64 -9.71 2.92 7.99
CA THR A 64 -8.79 4.00 7.60
C THR A 64 -7.61 4.05 8.57
N GLY A 65 -6.41 4.41 8.06
CA GLY A 65 -5.20 4.40 8.88
C GLY A 65 -4.59 3.01 9.10
N SER A 66 -5.11 1.96 8.46
CA SER A 66 -4.52 0.62 8.53
C SER A 66 -3.13 0.50 7.90
N GLY A 67 -2.74 1.44 7.03
CA GLY A 67 -1.51 1.37 6.23
C GLY A 67 -1.68 0.62 4.91
N LEU A 68 -2.90 0.20 4.56
CA LEU A 68 -3.21 -0.52 3.32
C LEU A 68 -3.77 0.38 2.20
N GLY A 69 -3.54 1.69 2.26
CA GLY A 69 -3.99 2.62 1.22
C GLY A 69 -5.51 2.85 1.18
N THR A 70 -6.22 2.60 2.29
CA THR A 70 -7.68 2.75 2.35
C THR A 70 -8.14 4.17 2.02
N SER A 71 -7.38 5.22 2.42
CA SER A 71 -7.67 6.62 2.08
C SER A 71 -7.62 6.84 0.57
N GLY A 72 -6.55 6.40 -0.08
CA GLY A 72 -6.41 6.47 -1.55
C GLY A 72 -7.52 5.72 -2.27
N ALA A 73 -7.88 4.53 -1.81
CA ALA A 73 -9.00 3.75 -2.36
C ALA A 73 -10.36 4.47 -2.17
N MET A 74 -10.58 5.18 -1.05
CA MET A 74 -11.77 6.01 -0.86
C MET A 74 -11.84 7.14 -1.89
N ASN A 75 -10.73 7.82 -2.14
CA ASN A 75 -10.67 8.90 -3.11
C ASN A 75 -10.87 8.39 -4.55
N VAL A 76 -10.26 7.24 -4.90
CA VAL A 76 -10.51 6.56 -6.18
C VAL A 76 -11.97 6.17 -6.33
N GLY A 77 -12.57 5.60 -5.29
CA GLY A 77 -13.99 5.26 -5.25
C GLY A 77 -14.87 6.49 -5.48
N PHE A 78 -14.61 7.59 -4.77
CA PHE A 78 -15.36 8.84 -4.93
C PHE A 78 -15.25 9.41 -6.35
N ILE A 79 -14.04 9.59 -6.86
CA ILE A 79 -13.81 10.11 -8.20
C ILE A 79 -14.52 9.24 -9.25
N THR A 80 -14.44 7.90 -9.10
CA THR A 80 -15.11 6.98 -10.03
C THR A 80 -16.64 7.09 -9.98
N THR A 81 -17.26 7.44 -8.83
CA THR A 81 -18.72 7.64 -8.76
C THR A 81 -19.17 8.87 -9.54
N ILE A 82 -18.39 9.95 -9.57
CA ILE A 82 -18.76 11.23 -10.21
C ILE A 82 -18.29 11.34 -11.66
N MET A 83 -17.36 10.50 -12.09
CA MET A 83 -16.88 10.49 -13.49
C MET A 83 -17.84 9.75 -14.42
N SER A 84 -17.70 10.00 -15.73
CA SER A 84 -18.41 9.22 -16.75
C SER A 84 -17.90 7.78 -16.78
N ALA A 85 -18.76 6.84 -17.17
CA ALA A 85 -18.36 5.46 -17.37
C ALA A 85 -17.25 5.34 -18.44
N GLY A 86 -16.32 4.41 -18.25
CA GLY A 86 -15.23 4.12 -19.20
C GLY A 86 -14.04 5.09 -19.13
N GLN A 87 -13.89 5.82 -18.04
CA GLN A 87 -12.70 6.65 -17.83
C GLN A 87 -11.42 5.78 -17.68
N ASN A 88 -10.30 6.35 -18.10
CA ASN A 88 -9.00 5.73 -18.00
C ASN A 88 -8.56 5.64 -16.51
N ALA A 89 -8.11 4.48 -16.09
CA ALA A 89 -7.68 4.23 -14.71
C ALA A 89 -6.56 5.17 -14.26
N ILE A 90 -5.61 5.50 -15.14
CA ILE A 90 -4.53 6.46 -14.86
C ILE A 90 -5.11 7.85 -14.54
N SER A 91 -6.05 8.33 -15.37
CA SER A 91 -6.72 9.63 -15.13
C SER A 91 -7.49 9.61 -13.80
N THR A 92 -8.12 8.49 -13.47
CA THR A 92 -8.83 8.32 -12.19
C THR A 92 -7.86 8.39 -11.02
N ALA A 93 -6.72 7.70 -11.10
CA ALA A 93 -5.68 7.72 -10.07
C ALA A 93 -5.16 9.14 -9.82
N GLU A 94 -4.80 9.86 -10.88
CA GLU A 94 -4.27 11.21 -10.78
C GLU A 94 -5.30 12.21 -10.24
N LEU A 95 -6.55 12.15 -10.69
CA LEU A 95 -7.62 12.99 -10.14
C LEU A 95 -7.89 12.70 -8.67
N ALA A 96 -7.84 11.42 -8.25
CA ALA A 96 -8.00 11.03 -6.86
C ALA A 96 -6.85 11.56 -5.99
N TYR A 97 -5.62 11.53 -6.50
CA TYR A 97 -4.46 12.12 -5.83
C TYR A 97 -4.60 13.65 -5.70
N GLN A 98 -4.96 14.34 -6.80
CA GLN A 98 -5.16 15.80 -6.78
C GLN A 98 -6.27 16.19 -5.80
N PHE A 99 -7.36 15.42 -5.74
CA PHE A 99 -8.43 15.63 -4.78
C PHE A 99 -7.93 15.50 -3.33
N GLU A 100 -7.12 14.49 -3.03
CA GLU A 100 -6.52 14.30 -1.70
C GLU A 100 -5.57 15.46 -1.33
N ALA A 101 -4.77 15.92 -2.29
CA ALA A 101 -3.89 17.08 -2.10
C ALA A 101 -4.67 18.37 -1.81
N LEU A 102 -5.81 18.59 -2.46
CA LEU A 102 -6.71 19.72 -2.17
C LEU A 102 -7.27 19.67 -0.75
N LEU A 103 -7.45 18.47 -0.18
CA LEU A 103 -7.86 18.29 1.22
C LEU A 103 -6.72 18.51 2.22
N GLY A 104 -5.52 18.86 1.74
CA GLY A 104 -4.34 19.16 2.57
C GLY A 104 -3.45 17.96 2.86
N ASN A 105 -3.71 16.81 2.26
CA ASN A 105 -2.88 15.61 2.39
C ASN A 105 -1.96 15.46 1.17
N GLN A 106 -0.71 15.90 1.30
CA GLN A 106 0.31 15.80 0.26
C GLN A 106 1.19 14.56 0.48
N GLY A 107 0.56 13.38 0.53
CA GLY A 107 1.23 12.08 0.64
C GLY A 107 1.83 11.59 -0.68
N GLY A 108 2.19 10.32 -0.72
CA GLY A 108 2.58 9.62 -1.94
C GLY A 108 1.39 9.31 -2.85
N ARG A 109 1.69 8.90 -4.08
CA ARG A 109 0.68 8.62 -5.13
C ARG A 109 0.36 7.14 -5.30
N GLN A 110 1.12 6.25 -4.70
CA GLN A 110 1.02 4.80 -4.94
C GLN A 110 -0.36 4.22 -4.62
N ASP A 111 -1.05 4.78 -3.63
CA ASP A 111 -2.33 4.25 -3.14
C ASP A 111 -3.43 4.36 -4.20
N GLN A 112 -3.55 5.54 -4.79
CA GLN A 112 -4.53 5.83 -5.84
C GLN A 112 -4.23 5.04 -7.10
N TRP A 113 -2.96 4.91 -7.48
CA TRP A 113 -2.54 4.16 -8.65
C TRP A 113 -2.81 2.67 -8.49
N ALA A 114 -2.46 2.07 -7.36
CA ALA A 114 -2.75 0.66 -7.09
C ALA A 114 -4.26 0.38 -7.12
N SER A 115 -5.04 1.23 -6.44
CA SER A 115 -6.50 1.08 -6.37
C SER A 115 -7.19 1.23 -7.72
N ALA A 116 -6.73 2.16 -8.56
CA ALA A 116 -7.31 2.39 -9.87
C ALA A 116 -6.96 1.29 -10.88
N LEU A 117 -5.71 0.81 -10.88
CA LEU A 117 -5.19 -0.11 -11.89
C LEU A 117 -5.44 -1.59 -11.56
N GLY A 118 -5.40 -1.96 -10.27
CA GLY A 118 -5.35 -3.38 -9.89
C GLY A 118 -3.97 -4.02 -10.19
N GLY A 119 -3.85 -5.31 -9.91
CA GLY A 119 -2.66 -6.10 -10.21
C GLY A 119 -1.44 -5.76 -9.35
N ILE A 120 -0.27 -6.08 -9.89
CA ILE A 120 1.04 -5.78 -9.31
C ILE A 120 1.69 -4.70 -10.17
N ASN A 121 2.07 -3.59 -9.58
CA ASN A 121 2.59 -2.44 -10.30
C ASN A 121 3.96 -2.03 -9.79
N HIS A 122 4.87 -1.77 -10.72
CA HIS A 122 6.11 -1.03 -10.49
C HIS A 122 5.89 0.41 -10.97
N LEU A 123 5.91 1.33 -10.04
CA LEU A 123 5.71 2.75 -10.27
C LEU A 123 7.04 3.48 -10.13
N THR A 124 7.41 4.26 -11.15
CA THR A 124 8.55 5.19 -11.11
C THR A 124 8.03 6.61 -11.09
N PHE A 125 8.51 7.40 -10.15
CA PHE A 125 8.12 8.79 -9.93
C PHE A 125 9.30 9.71 -10.22
N VAL A 126 9.11 10.67 -11.12
CA VAL A 126 10.11 11.70 -11.45
C VAL A 126 9.41 13.04 -11.54
N ASP A 127 9.72 13.94 -10.64
CA ASP A 127 8.99 15.19 -10.46
C ASP A 127 7.46 14.93 -10.34
N GLU A 128 6.67 15.47 -11.26
CA GLU A 128 5.23 15.24 -11.31
C GLU A 128 4.83 14.05 -12.19
N SER A 129 5.78 13.43 -12.88
CA SER A 129 5.52 12.33 -13.80
C SER A 129 5.50 10.99 -13.07
N VAL A 130 4.55 10.15 -13.44
CA VAL A 130 4.46 8.75 -12.98
C VAL A 130 4.46 7.83 -14.18
N THR A 131 5.35 6.86 -14.19
CA THR A 131 5.30 5.74 -15.14
C THR A 131 4.96 4.48 -14.39
N CYS A 132 4.13 3.64 -15.00
CA CYS A 132 3.68 2.39 -14.41
C CYS A 132 4.00 1.23 -15.35
N GLU A 133 4.65 0.22 -14.81
CA GLU A 133 4.84 -1.07 -15.45
C GLU A 133 4.08 -2.13 -14.64
N THR A 134 3.08 -2.75 -15.26
CA THR A 134 2.37 -3.87 -14.65
C THR A 134 3.24 -5.12 -14.73
N ILE A 135 3.47 -5.75 -13.59
CA ILE A 135 4.25 -7.01 -13.47
C ILE A 135 3.27 -8.17 -13.41
N THR A 136 3.48 -9.17 -14.25
CA THR A 136 2.62 -10.36 -14.37
C THR A 136 3.43 -11.64 -14.13
N PRO A 137 3.72 -11.99 -12.86
CA PRO A 137 4.40 -13.24 -12.56
C PRO A 137 3.49 -14.43 -12.89
N SER A 138 4.10 -15.63 -12.97
CA SER A 138 3.33 -16.86 -13.13
C SER A 138 2.33 -17.07 -12.00
N ASN A 139 1.27 -17.83 -12.29
CA ASN A 139 0.27 -18.21 -11.29
C ASN A 139 0.89 -18.97 -10.11
N GLU A 140 2.00 -19.68 -10.33
CA GLU A 140 2.72 -20.39 -9.27
C GLU A 140 3.40 -19.39 -8.33
N PHE A 141 4.05 -18.38 -8.88
CA PHE A 141 4.71 -17.35 -8.08
C PHE A 141 3.70 -16.47 -7.34
N CYS A 142 2.58 -16.12 -7.97
CA CYS A 142 1.48 -15.40 -7.31
C CYS A 142 0.93 -16.21 -6.12
N ARG A 143 0.68 -17.51 -6.29
CA ARG A 143 0.27 -18.39 -5.18
C ARG A 143 1.31 -18.48 -4.06
N TRP A 144 2.61 -18.57 -4.42
CA TRP A 144 3.66 -18.52 -3.42
C TRP A 144 3.57 -17.23 -2.59
N LEU A 145 3.43 -16.08 -3.26
CA LEU A 145 3.34 -14.79 -2.59
C LEU A 145 2.12 -14.72 -1.66
N GLU A 146 0.94 -15.10 -2.14
CA GLU A 146 -0.31 -15.13 -1.37
C GLU A 146 -0.28 -16.10 -0.17
N ASN A 147 0.45 -17.19 -0.29
CA ASN A 147 0.54 -18.19 0.79
C ASN A 147 1.61 -17.83 1.82
N ASN A 148 2.69 -17.15 1.42
CA ASN A 148 3.82 -16.88 2.30
C ASN A 148 3.89 -15.44 2.82
N LEU A 149 3.28 -14.46 2.16
CA LEU A 149 3.16 -13.11 2.69
C LEU A 149 1.89 -13.01 3.55
N LEU A 150 2.06 -12.96 4.87
CA LEU A 150 0.98 -12.79 5.82
C LEU A 150 0.82 -11.32 6.20
N LEU A 151 -0.41 -10.86 6.33
CA LEU A 151 -0.75 -9.52 6.81
C LEU A 151 -1.40 -9.60 8.19
N PHE A 152 -0.95 -8.75 9.10
CA PHE A 152 -1.54 -8.63 10.43
C PHE A 152 -1.84 -7.18 10.76
N ASN A 153 -3.08 -6.92 11.16
CA ASN A 153 -3.41 -5.65 11.82
C ASN A 153 -3.02 -5.76 13.30
N SER A 154 -2.08 -4.93 13.72
CA SER A 154 -1.62 -4.89 15.10
C SER A 154 -2.60 -4.18 16.05
N HIS A 155 -3.59 -3.45 15.52
CA HIS A 155 -4.49 -2.56 16.25
C HIS A 155 -3.79 -1.44 17.02
N ILE A 156 -2.49 -1.27 16.83
CA ILE A 156 -1.74 -0.17 17.41
C ILE A 156 -2.02 1.08 16.57
N THR A 157 -2.55 2.10 17.22
CA THR A 157 -2.85 3.38 16.56
C THR A 157 -1.56 4.13 16.23
N HIS A 158 -1.50 4.73 15.03
CA HIS A 158 -0.35 5.49 14.57
C HIS A 158 0.00 6.67 15.51
N VAL A 159 1.25 6.74 15.93
CA VAL A 159 1.86 7.87 16.63
C VAL A 159 2.66 8.76 15.66
N SER A 160 2.43 8.65 14.35
CA SER A 160 3.45 8.92 13.33
C SER A 160 3.43 10.31 12.67
N GLY A 161 2.40 11.13 12.84
CA GLY A 161 2.32 12.41 12.10
C GLY A 161 3.53 13.34 12.29
N ASP A 162 4.06 13.43 13.51
CA ASP A 162 5.22 14.27 13.82
C ASP A 162 6.55 13.60 13.43
N LEU A 163 6.61 12.25 13.48
CA LEU A 163 7.77 11.49 12.99
C LEU A 163 7.96 11.66 11.48
N HIS A 164 6.88 11.54 10.70
CA HIS A 164 6.93 11.76 9.25
C HIS A 164 7.39 13.18 8.89
N LYS A 165 6.81 14.19 9.55
CA LYS A 165 7.24 15.58 9.36
C LYS A 165 8.70 15.79 9.72
N SER A 166 9.21 15.11 10.76
CA SER A 166 10.61 15.16 11.14
C SER A 166 11.53 14.59 10.06
N VAL A 167 11.18 13.43 9.49
CA VAL A 167 11.95 12.82 8.39
C VAL A 167 12.06 13.79 7.22
N TRP A 168 10.93 14.38 6.77
CA TRP A 168 10.94 15.30 5.62
C TRP A 168 11.71 16.59 5.89
N ARG A 169 11.61 17.17 7.08
CA ARG A 169 12.41 18.35 7.45
C ARG A 169 13.91 18.05 7.41
N ARG A 170 14.33 16.90 7.92
CA ARG A 170 15.73 16.46 7.88
C ARG A 170 16.19 16.23 6.44
N PHE A 171 15.36 15.64 5.58
CA PHE A 171 15.66 15.46 4.15
C PHE A 171 15.84 16.80 3.42
N GLU A 172 14.96 17.78 3.69
CA GLU A 172 15.03 19.11 3.06
C GLU A 172 16.33 19.86 3.37
N VAL A 173 16.83 19.73 4.58
CA VAL A 173 18.10 20.35 4.99
C VAL A 173 19.34 19.53 4.61
N GLY A 174 19.18 18.41 3.88
CA GLY A 174 20.26 17.60 3.35
C GLY A 174 20.90 16.65 4.35
N ASP A 175 20.15 16.16 5.34
CA ASP A 175 20.62 15.13 6.27
C ASP A 175 21.01 13.85 5.50
N GLU A 176 22.30 13.50 5.58
CA GLU A 176 22.88 12.38 4.82
C GLU A 176 22.32 11.02 5.25
N GLU A 177 22.02 10.84 6.55
CA GLU A 177 21.48 9.59 7.08
C GLU A 177 20.06 9.36 6.55
N ILE A 178 19.21 10.40 6.59
CA ILE A 178 17.85 10.35 6.02
C ILE A 178 17.91 10.09 4.52
N THR A 179 18.79 10.79 3.80
CA THR A 179 18.96 10.60 2.36
C THR A 179 19.37 9.16 2.04
N LYS A 180 20.31 8.59 2.81
CA LYS A 180 20.71 7.20 2.67
C LYS A 180 19.57 6.23 2.94
N GLY A 181 18.77 6.46 3.99
CA GLY A 181 17.61 5.62 4.30
C GLY A 181 16.57 5.62 3.17
N LEU A 182 16.24 6.79 2.61
CA LEU A 182 15.33 6.91 1.47
C LEU A 182 15.90 6.26 0.20
N ASP A 183 17.20 6.40 -0.06
CA ASP A 183 17.85 5.72 -1.20
C ASP A 183 17.82 4.19 -1.04
N MET A 184 18.00 3.65 0.17
CA MET A 184 17.83 2.22 0.43
C MET A 184 16.39 1.76 0.17
N ILE A 185 15.39 2.55 0.53
CA ILE A 185 13.98 2.25 0.27
C ILE A 185 13.70 2.25 -1.23
N ARG A 186 14.22 3.25 -1.98
CA ARG A 186 14.14 3.29 -3.44
C ARG A 186 14.77 2.05 -4.08
N ASP A 187 15.99 1.71 -3.68
CA ASP A 187 16.72 0.57 -4.22
C ASP A 187 16.03 -0.76 -3.90
N ALA A 188 15.34 -0.83 -2.75
CA ALA A 188 14.46 -1.94 -2.42
C ALA A 188 13.27 -2.05 -3.40
N GLY A 189 12.68 -0.93 -3.85
CA GLY A 189 11.67 -0.91 -4.90
C GLY A 189 12.17 -1.52 -6.21
N LEU A 190 13.36 -1.10 -6.66
CA LEU A 190 14.00 -1.66 -7.86
C LEU A 190 14.31 -3.15 -7.72
N LEU A 191 14.84 -3.57 -6.57
CA LEU A 191 15.13 -4.98 -6.28
C LEU A 191 13.85 -5.82 -6.25
N MET A 192 12.77 -5.30 -5.64
CA MET A 192 11.46 -5.95 -5.61
C MET A 192 10.90 -6.14 -7.01
N ALA A 193 10.93 -5.09 -7.85
CA ALA A 193 10.48 -5.17 -9.24
C ALA A 193 11.24 -6.23 -10.03
N ARG A 194 12.57 -6.30 -9.85
CA ARG A 194 13.40 -7.35 -10.46
C ARG A 194 12.99 -8.73 -9.96
N GLY A 195 12.89 -8.91 -8.64
CA GLY A 195 12.53 -10.18 -8.03
C GLY A 195 11.19 -10.74 -8.52
N LEU A 196 10.18 -9.88 -8.66
CA LEU A 196 8.87 -10.27 -9.20
C LEU A 196 8.92 -10.60 -10.69
N LYS A 197 9.67 -9.86 -11.51
CA LYS A 197 9.83 -10.12 -12.95
C LYS A 197 10.59 -11.40 -13.24
N THR A 198 11.59 -11.72 -12.42
CA THR A 198 12.43 -12.93 -12.58
C THR A 198 11.94 -14.09 -11.71
N GLU A 199 10.85 -13.91 -10.96
CA GLU A 199 10.29 -14.88 -10.03
C GLU A 199 11.31 -15.39 -8.99
N SER A 200 12.23 -14.50 -8.58
CA SER A 200 13.26 -14.75 -7.57
C SER A 200 12.72 -14.50 -6.17
N LYS A 201 12.39 -15.56 -5.45
CA LYS A 201 11.93 -15.48 -4.04
C LYS A 201 12.97 -14.81 -3.14
N SER A 202 14.26 -15.08 -3.36
CA SER A 202 15.34 -14.44 -2.60
C SER A 202 15.37 -12.92 -2.82
N ASP A 203 15.26 -12.46 -4.07
CA ASP A 203 15.25 -11.02 -4.36
C ASP A 203 14.07 -10.30 -3.72
N VAL A 204 12.89 -10.96 -3.67
CA VAL A 204 11.69 -10.41 -2.99
C VAL A 204 11.92 -10.30 -1.48
N ILE A 205 12.52 -11.32 -0.85
CA ILE A 205 12.86 -11.33 0.57
C ILE A 205 13.90 -10.25 0.88
N ASP A 206 14.98 -10.19 0.09
CA ASP A 206 16.06 -9.23 0.26
C ASP A 206 15.57 -7.79 0.05
N ALA A 207 14.68 -7.55 -0.91
CA ALA A 207 14.06 -6.26 -1.12
C ALA A 207 13.24 -5.80 0.09
N MET A 208 12.43 -6.67 0.66
CA MET A 208 11.64 -6.33 1.84
C MET A 208 12.53 -6.04 3.05
N ASN A 209 13.61 -6.80 3.24
CA ASN A 209 14.60 -6.57 4.29
C ASN A 209 15.36 -5.26 4.08
N LEU A 210 15.76 -4.95 2.84
CA LEU A 210 16.43 -3.69 2.49
C LEU A 210 15.51 -2.49 2.75
N ASN A 211 14.22 -2.61 2.39
CA ASN A 211 13.22 -1.58 2.68
C ASN A 211 13.11 -1.33 4.19
N SER A 212 13.01 -2.39 4.99
CA SER A 212 12.90 -2.27 6.45
C SER A 212 14.16 -1.66 7.08
N ALA A 213 15.34 -2.00 6.59
CA ALA A 213 16.60 -1.39 7.02
C ALA A 213 16.65 0.11 6.65
N GLY A 214 16.14 0.49 5.48
CA GLY A 214 15.98 1.89 5.08
C GLY A 214 15.06 2.66 6.03
N VAL A 215 13.88 2.12 6.34
CA VAL A 215 12.95 2.73 7.31
C VAL A 215 13.56 2.85 8.70
N ASP A 216 14.33 1.86 9.15
CA ASP A 216 15.06 1.93 10.42
C ASP A 216 16.10 3.07 10.45
N THR A 217 16.69 3.39 9.29
CA THR A 217 17.61 4.51 9.14
C THR A 217 16.88 5.86 9.19
N LEU A 218 15.61 5.92 8.75
CA LEU A 218 14.77 7.12 8.91
C LEU A 218 14.41 7.38 10.38
N GLY A 219 14.16 6.32 11.15
CA GLY A 219 13.83 6.37 12.57
C GLY A 219 13.36 5.01 13.09
N ARG A 220 14.06 4.48 14.07
CA ARG A 220 13.72 3.15 14.66
C ARG A 220 12.33 3.11 15.28
N GLU A 221 11.80 4.25 15.69
CA GLU A 221 10.46 4.42 16.26
C GLU A 221 9.36 4.03 15.28
N LEU A 222 9.62 4.15 13.97
CA LEU A 222 8.67 3.77 12.93
C LEU A 222 8.36 2.25 12.93
N HIS A 223 9.31 1.43 13.37
CA HIS A 223 9.14 -0.02 13.49
C HIS A 223 8.94 -0.52 14.93
N GLN A 224 9.06 0.38 15.93
CA GLN A 224 8.99 -0.01 17.33
C GLN A 224 7.76 -0.87 17.69
N PRO A 225 6.55 -0.58 17.16
CA PRO A 225 5.36 -1.39 17.48
C PRO A 225 5.46 -2.87 17.08
N PHE A 226 6.30 -3.20 16.10
CA PHE A 226 6.40 -4.55 15.53
C PHE A 226 7.70 -5.26 15.92
N ARG A 227 8.75 -4.49 16.25
CA ARG A 227 10.13 -4.97 16.35
C ARG A 227 10.30 -6.13 17.31
N GLU A 228 9.78 -6.00 18.53
CA GLU A 228 10.01 -7.01 19.56
C GLU A 228 9.52 -8.40 19.13
N GLU A 229 8.33 -8.45 18.54
CA GLU A 229 7.70 -9.70 18.14
C GLU A 229 8.33 -10.29 16.89
N LEU A 230 8.59 -9.44 15.90
CA LEU A 230 9.09 -9.92 14.61
C LEU A 230 10.59 -10.25 14.66
N SER A 231 11.39 -9.56 15.49
CA SER A 231 12.79 -9.94 15.71
C SER A 231 12.92 -11.34 16.29
N LYS A 232 12.07 -11.69 17.27
CA LYS A 232 12.04 -13.06 17.83
C LYS A 232 11.77 -14.13 16.77
N LEU A 233 10.80 -13.88 15.87
CA LEU A 233 10.46 -14.83 14.80
C LEU A 233 11.57 -14.92 13.74
N THR A 234 12.24 -13.80 13.45
CA THR A 234 13.38 -13.78 12.53
C THR A 234 14.58 -14.56 13.12
N GLU A 235 14.90 -14.37 14.40
CA GLU A 235 15.94 -15.10 15.11
C GLU A 235 15.65 -16.62 15.16
N GLN A 236 14.38 -17.00 15.23
CA GLN A 236 13.92 -18.38 15.17
C GLN A 236 13.86 -18.95 13.74
N ASN A 237 14.24 -18.19 12.72
CA ASN A 237 14.12 -18.55 11.31
C ASN A 237 12.67 -18.90 10.88
N LYS A 238 11.65 -18.33 11.53
CA LYS A 238 10.24 -18.52 11.16
C LYS A 238 9.76 -17.48 10.17
N VAL A 239 10.37 -16.30 10.20
CA VAL A 239 10.09 -15.17 9.30
C VAL A 239 11.37 -14.78 8.56
N SER A 240 11.30 -14.74 7.23
CA SER A 240 12.42 -14.39 6.36
C SER A 240 12.55 -12.88 6.14
N ALA A 241 11.43 -12.17 6.13
CA ALA A 241 11.36 -10.70 5.97
C ALA A 241 10.06 -10.16 6.55
N TRP A 242 10.07 -8.88 6.94
CA TRP A 242 8.86 -8.17 7.36
C TRP A 242 8.98 -6.66 7.11
N LYS A 243 7.84 -5.98 6.96
CA LYS A 243 7.78 -4.51 6.90
C LYS A 243 6.40 -3.99 7.32
N ALA A 244 6.35 -2.76 7.79
CA ALA A 244 5.09 -2.02 7.92
C ALA A 244 4.49 -1.73 6.53
N MET A 245 3.18 -1.93 6.35
CA MET A 245 2.51 -1.76 5.04
C MET A 245 2.16 -0.31 4.70
N GLY A 246 2.39 0.60 5.62
CA GLY A 246 2.30 2.05 5.45
C GLY A 246 3.62 2.71 5.86
N ALA A 247 3.54 3.97 6.26
CA ALA A 247 4.71 4.75 6.66
C ALA A 247 5.32 4.33 8.01
N GLY A 248 4.79 3.33 8.69
CA GLY A 248 5.25 2.86 10.00
C GLY A 248 4.50 3.49 11.16
N GLY A 249 4.91 3.17 12.39
CA GLY A 249 4.30 3.69 13.62
C GLY A 249 3.05 2.95 14.10
N GLY A 250 2.59 1.92 13.40
CA GLY A 250 1.40 1.12 13.74
C GLY A 250 0.65 0.60 12.52
N GLY A 251 -0.58 0.11 12.70
CA GLY A 251 -1.43 -0.42 11.65
C GLY A 251 -1.05 -1.84 11.22
N VAL A 252 -0.98 -2.07 9.92
CA VAL A 252 -0.72 -3.39 9.33
C VAL A 252 0.76 -3.61 9.07
N VAL A 253 1.23 -4.79 9.44
CA VAL A 253 2.54 -5.32 9.09
C VAL A 253 2.39 -6.54 8.19
N GLY A 254 3.25 -6.64 7.18
CA GLY A 254 3.39 -7.82 6.33
C GLY A 254 4.67 -8.58 6.67
N LEU A 255 4.60 -9.88 6.64
CA LEU A 255 5.76 -10.74 6.89
C LEU A 255 5.78 -11.93 5.93
N ILE A 256 6.96 -12.25 5.41
CA ILE A 256 7.19 -13.46 4.61
C ILE A 256 7.67 -14.56 5.54
N ILE A 257 6.86 -15.60 5.65
CA ILE A 257 7.21 -16.80 6.43
C ILE A 257 8.27 -17.62 5.71
N SER A 258 9.18 -18.24 6.46
CA SER A 258 10.27 -19.03 5.88
C SER A 258 9.77 -20.35 5.26
N SER A 259 8.61 -20.82 5.67
CA SER A 259 7.98 -22.01 5.13
C SER A 259 6.46 -21.99 5.31
N GLU A 260 5.72 -22.47 4.29
CA GLU A 260 4.26 -22.46 4.27
C GLU A 260 3.62 -23.23 5.44
N HIS A 261 4.25 -24.30 5.96
CA HIS A 261 3.73 -25.02 7.11
C HIS A 261 3.81 -24.27 8.44
N LEU A 262 4.48 -23.14 8.50
CA LEU A 262 4.46 -22.26 9.67
C LEU A 262 3.28 -21.31 9.70
N ARG A 263 2.48 -21.29 8.62
CA ARG A 263 1.40 -20.33 8.43
C ARG A 263 0.41 -20.32 9.60
N ASP A 264 -0.17 -21.47 9.90
CA ASP A 264 -1.21 -21.57 10.93
C ASP A 264 -0.64 -21.31 12.33
N GLU A 265 0.56 -21.80 12.61
CA GLU A 265 1.27 -21.55 13.87
C GLU A 265 1.49 -20.03 14.09
N ILE A 266 1.94 -19.32 13.07
CA ILE A 266 2.20 -17.87 13.16
C ILE A 266 0.88 -17.10 13.29
N ILE A 267 -0.16 -17.48 12.57
CA ILE A 267 -1.49 -16.88 12.69
C ILE A 267 -2.03 -17.05 14.12
N ASP A 268 -1.96 -18.24 14.67
CA ASP A 268 -2.43 -18.51 16.03
C ASP A 268 -1.61 -17.74 17.08
N GLN A 269 -0.28 -17.68 16.90
CA GLN A 269 0.61 -16.94 17.79
C GLN A 269 0.24 -15.45 17.84
N PHE A 270 -0.05 -14.82 16.69
CA PHE A 270 -0.41 -13.42 16.65
C PHE A 270 -1.86 -13.15 17.09
N ASN A 271 -2.79 -14.06 16.82
CA ASN A 271 -4.16 -13.96 17.32
C ASN A 271 -4.19 -13.97 18.87
N VAL A 272 -3.38 -14.79 19.52
CA VAL A 272 -3.24 -14.79 20.99
C VAL A 272 -2.72 -13.45 21.52
N LYS A 273 -1.95 -12.71 20.71
CA LYS A 273 -1.44 -11.37 21.06
C LYS A 273 -2.44 -10.24 20.74
N GLY A 274 -3.60 -10.58 20.19
CA GLY A 274 -4.63 -9.63 19.80
C GLY A 274 -4.39 -8.96 18.45
N TRP A 275 -3.44 -9.45 17.64
CA TRP A 275 -3.31 -9.03 16.25
C TRP A 275 -4.29 -9.82 15.39
N THR A 276 -4.83 -9.20 14.35
CA THR A 276 -5.79 -9.87 13.45
C THR A 276 -5.13 -10.19 12.12
N ASN A 277 -5.13 -11.45 11.71
CA ASN A 277 -4.72 -11.85 10.37
C ASN A 277 -5.70 -11.31 9.33
N ILE A 278 -5.18 -10.72 8.27
CA ILE A 278 -5.95 -10.20 7.13
C ILE A 278 -5.74 -11.15 5.97
N PRO A 279 -6.73 -11.99 5.61
CA PRO A 279 -6.67 -12.79 4.41
C PRO A 279 -6.72 -11.90 3.18
N TRP A 280 -5.88 -12.19 2.18
CA TRP A 280 -5.83 -11.38 0.97
C TRP A 280 -5.53 -12.22 -0.26
N LYS A 281 -5.92 -11.71 -1.41
CA LYS A 281 -5.61 -12.19 -2.75
C LYS A 281 -5.33 -11.01 -3.64
N ILE A 282 -4.57 -11.23 -4.72
CA ILE A 282 -4.32 -10.21 -5.71
C ILE A 282 -5.64 -9.83 -6.40
N ASP A 283 -5.96 -8.54 -6.42
CA ASP A 283 -7.05 -7.99 -7.22
C ASP A 283 -6.48 -7.52 -8.56
N ILE A 284 -6.90 -8.14 -9.65
CA ILE A 284 -6.39 -7.83 -11.00
C ILE A 284 -7.22 -6.78 -11.72
N ASP A 285 -8.42 -6.50 -11.24
CA ASP A 285 -9.42 -5.68 -11.94
C ASP A 285 -9.23 -4.18 -11.66
N GLY A 286 -8.71 -3.83 -10.48
CA GLY A 286 -8.68 -2.45 -10.01
C GLY A 286 -10.07 -1.92 -9.69
N VAL A 287 -10.25 -0.60 -9.82
CA VAL A 287 -11.55 0.02 -9.54
C VAL A 287 -12.61 -0.41 -10.53
N THR A 288 -13.75 -0.87 -10.02
CA THR A 288 -14.90 -1.28 -10.85
C THR A 288 -16.12 -0.43 -10.53
N ARG A 289 -16.98 -0.19 -11.54
CA ARG A 289 -18.18 0.66 -11.46
C ARG A 289 -19.37 -0.01 -12.11
N GLN A 290 -20.52 0.05 -11.45
CA GLN A 290 -21.81 -0.41 -11.97
C GLN A 290 -22.85 0.70 -11.81
N GLU A 291 -23.77 0.81 -12.78
CA GLU A 291 -24.87 1.77 -12.75
C GLU A 291 -26.22 1.03 -12.80
N PHE A 292 -27.17 1.54 -12.01
CA PHE A 292 -28.52 1.02 -11.94
C PHE A 292 -29.51 2.17 -12.10
N ASN A 293 -30.55 1.96 -12.92
CA ASN A 293 -31.74 2.79 -12.91
C ASN A 293 -32.68 2.28 -11.81
N LEU A 294 -33.11 3.18 -10.95
CA LEU A 294 -34.00 2.87 -9.82
C LEU A 294 -35.46 3.15 -10.18
#